data_fcbe0ccfad127ba44655a23afaa686fd
#
_entry.id   fcbe0ccfad127ba44655a23afaa686fd
#
_cell.length_a   1.000
_cell.length_b   1.000
_cell.length_c   1.000
_cell.angle_alpha   90.00
_cell.angle_beta   90.00
_cell.angle_gamma   90.00
#
_symmetry.space_group_name_H-M   'P 1'
#
loop_
_entity.id
_entity.type
_entity.pdbx_description
1 polymer ?
#
loop_
_entity_poly.entity_id
_entity_poly.type
_entity_poly.pdbx_seq_one_letter_code
_entity_poly.pdbx_strand_id
1 'polypeptide(L)'
;MKAWVRRHPLAALIIPALVMLLVGLVAGQFVKSPAQVAADAAPPEQTTLTAPVEKGKVQRTESADAQIKPTAPEVVAPAPPGGGAEKAVVSAIHVSVGGKVEAGTSLVDVAGRPTFVLPGDLAAYRTLGPAMTGPDVTQLQAALRTLGYKIPDDEKTFGAATKEAVNALYTDRGYKATRVGDEEADAAAKAETAASRAVQQAKV
;
A
#
# COMPACT_ATOMS: atom_id res chain seq x y z
N MET A 1 -0.67 100.82 -27.13
CA MET A 1 0.41 99.90 -27.54
C MET A 1 0.88 100.22 -29.00
N LYS A 2 -0.02 100.43 -29.92
CA LYS A 2 0.31 100.67 -31.40
C LYS A 2 1.22 101.89 -31.61
N ALA A 3 1.06 102.95 -30.83
CA ALA A 3 1.82 104.21 -30.98
C ALA A 3 3.28 104.08 -30.50
N TRP A 4 3.59 103.27 -29.47
CA TRP A 4 4.91 103.07 -28.90
C TRP A 4 5.78 102.19 -29.82
N VAL A 5 5.17 101.13 -30.43
CA VAL A 5 5.82 100.28 -31.40
C VAL A 5 6.29 101.06 -32.68
N ARG A 6 5.57 102.08 -33.07
CA ARG A 6 5.97 102.96 -34.20
C ARG A 6 7.14 103.90 -33.91
N ARG A 7 7.33 104.27 -32.59
CA ARG A 7 8.43 105.15 -32.18
C ARG A 7 9.75 104.43 -31.89
N HIS A 8 9.62 103.16 -31.57
CA HIS A 8 10.84 102.34 -31.23
C HIS A 8 10.79 100.97 -31.89
N PRO A 9 10.96 100.88 -33.19
CA PRO A 9 10.80 99.66 -33.96
C PRO A 9 11.82 98.60 -33.53
N LEU A 10 13.00 99.03 -33.16
CA LEU A 10 14.07 98.13 -32.67
C LEU A 10 13.75 97.56 -31.33
N ALA A 11 13.21 98.37 -30.41
CA ALA A 11 12.83 97.90 -29.06
C ALA A 11 11.68 96.90 -29.08
N ALA A 12 10.77 97.06 -30.03
CA ALA A 12 9.63 96.14 -30.24
C ALA A 12 10.06 94.73 -30.71
N LEU A 13 11.21 94.64 -31.35
CA LEU A 13 11.83 93.37 -31.73
C LEU A 13 12.76 92.78 -30.66
N ILE A 14 13.52 93.66 -30.01
CA ILE A 14 14.54 93.24 -29.02
C ILE A 14 13.86 92.73 -27.71
N ILE A 15 12.82 93.41 -27.21
CA ILE A 15 12.16 93.02 -25.95
C ILE A 15 11.58 91.59 -26.03
N PRO A 16 10.78 91.22 -27.01
CA PRO A 16 10.25 89.85 -27.10
C PRO A 16 11.36 88.81 -27.37
N ALA A 17 12.42 89.19 -28.10
CA ALA A 17 13.56 88.33 -28.28
C ALA A 17 14.31 88.07 -26.96
N LEU A 18 14.46 89.08 -26.12
CA LEU A 18 15.11 89.00 -24.82
C LEU A 18 14.24 88.20 -23.83
N VAL A 19 12.92 88.36 -23.87
CA VAL A 19 11.97 87.56 -23.09
C VAL A 19 12.05 86.10 -23.48
N MET A 20 12.06 85.83 -24.78
CA MET A 20 12.19 84.46 -25.28
C MET A 20 13.54 83.83 -24.88
N LEU A 21 14.63 84.58 -24.93
CA LEU A 21 15.91 84.11 -24.49
C LEU A 21 15.90 83.77 -22.98
N LEU A 22 15.31 84.61 -22.14
CA LEU A 22 15.17 84.39 -20.69
C LEU A 22 14.31 83.14 -20.43
N VAL A 23 13.18 83.01 -21.10
CA VAL A 23 12.31 81.84 -20.96
C VAL A 23 13.05 80.58 -21.39
N GLY A 24 13.82 80.62 -22.47
CA GLY A 24 14.63 79.50 -22.93
C GLY A 24 15.71 79.09 -21.92
N LEU A 25 16.35 80.12 -21.27
CA LEU A 25 17.38 79.90 -20.28
C LEU A 25 16.80 79.24 -19.00
N VAL A 26 15.65 79.70 -18.57
CA VAL A 26 14.95 79.12 -17.42
C VAL A 26 14.43 77.72 -17.74
N ALA A 27 13.85 77.52 -18.91
CA ALA A 27 13.39 76.20 -19.34
C ALA A 27 14.53 75.21 -19.48
N GLY A 28 15.72 75.66 -19.91
CA GLY A 28 16.93 74.85 -20.00
C GLY A 28 17.43 74.29 -18.66
N GLN A 29 17.10 74.96 -17.55
CA GLN A 29 17.48 74.48 -16.20
C GLN A 29 16.65 73.27 -15.74
N PHE A 30 15.45 73.06 -16.35
CA PHE A 30 14.59 71.93 -16.03
C PHE A 30 14.90 70.71 -16.90
N VAL A 31 15.71 70.86 -17.94
CA VAL A 31 16.14 69.76 -18.76
C VAL A 31 17.34 69.08 -18.12
N LYS A 32 17.10 67.91 -17.53
CA LYS A 32 18.20 67.09 -16.96
C LYS A 32 19.08 66.62 -18.10
N SER A 33 20.39 66.79 -17.91
CA SER A 33 21.35 66.28 -18.88
C SER A 33 21.37 64.73 -18.88
N PRO A 34 21.72 64.11 -20.00
CA PRO A 34 21.87 62.64 -20.04
C PRO A 34 22.79 62.08 -18.95
N ALA A 35 23.80 62.83 -18.56
CA ALA A 35 24.72 62.46 -17.48
C ALA A 35 24.07 62.48 -16.10
N GLN A 36 23.13 63.45 -15.86
CA GLN A 36 22.37 63.51 -14.62
C GLN A 36 21.32 62.38 -14.52
N VAL A 37 20.69 62.06 -15.64
CA VAL A 37 19.79 60.93 -15.71
C VAL A 37 20.52 59.61 -15.48
N ALA A 38 21.74 59.49 -16.02
CA ALA A 38 22.58 58.31 -15.79
C ALA A 38 23.05 58.20 -14.33
N ALA A 39 23.33 59.31 -13.67
CA ALA A 39 23.71 59.34 -12.26
C ALA A 39 22.52 58.99 -11.34
N ASP A 40 21.34 59.49 -11.66
CA ASP A 40 20.11 59.18 -10.94
C ASP A 40 19.67 57.71 -11.11
N ALA A 41 20.10 57.07 -12.23
CA ALA A 41 19.86 55.67 -12.55
C ALA A 41 21.00 54.73 -12.06
N ALA A 42 22.03 55.29 -11.37
CA ALA A 42 23.07 54.46 -10.80
C ALA A 42 22.47 53.43 -9.81
N PRO A 43 22.91 52.19 -9.89
CA PRO A 43 22.40 51.17 -8.97
C PRO A 43 22.71 51.61 -7.51
N PRO A 44 21.77 51.32 -6.59
CA PRO A 44 22.02 51.65 -5.19
C PRO A 44 23.29 50.97 -4.69
N GLU A 45 23.97 51.62 -3.75
CA GLU A 45 25.18 51.07 -3.13
C GLU A 45 24.91 49.65 -2.65
N GLN A 46 25.87 48.76 -2.91
CA GLN A 46 25.74 47.35 -2.51
C GLN A 46 25.62 47.28 -0.99
N THR A 47 24.41 47.04 -0.52
CA THR A 47 24.16 46.76 0.89
C THR A 47 24.69 45.37 1.20
N THR A 48 25.70 45.27 2.05
CA THR A 48 26.18 43.98 2.56
C THR A 48 25.03 43.34 3.37
N LEU A 49 24.42 42.30 2.81
CA LEU A 49 23.45 41.49 3.53
C LEU A 49 24.21 40.67 4.59
N THR A 50 24.15 41.14 5.82
CA THR A 50 24.67 40.39 6.97
C THR A 50 23.50 39.67 7.63
N ALA A 51 23.58 38.35 7.72
CA ALA A 51 22.67 37.55 8.54
C ALA A 51 23.39 37.17 9.85
N PRO A 52 22.70 37.23 11.00
CA PRO A 52 23.31 36.76 12.24
C PRO A 52 23.59 35.27 12.14
N VAL A 53 24.79 34.84 12.54
CA VAL A 53 25.14 33.43 12.62
C VAL A 53 24.58 32.89 13.90
N GLU A 54 23.54 32.07 13.77
CA GLU A 54 22.96 31.34 14.90
C GLU A 54 23.58 29.94 15.00
N LYS A 55 24.01 29.55 16.21
CA LYS A 55 24.41 28.19 16.51
C LYS A 55 23.16 27.31 16.60
N GLY A 56 22.89 26.55 15.56
CA GLY A 56 21.79 25.60 15.52
C GLY A 56 22.22 24.28 14.88
N LYS A 57 21.48 23.22 15.17
CA LYS A 57 21.61 21.96 14.43
C LYS A 57 20.93 22.14 13.06
N VAL A 58 21.71 22.07 12.00
CA VAL A 58 21.13 22.02 10.65
C VAL A 58 20.64 20.59 10.43
N GLN A 59 19.32 20.40 10.45
CA GLN A 59 18.71 19.14 10.09
C GLN A 59 18.15 19.26 8.68
N ARG A 60 18.66 18.41 7.80
CA ARG A 60 18.08 18.23 6.49
C ARG A 60 17.08 17.07 6.57
N THR A 61 15.81 17.35 6.43
CA THR A 61 14.80 16.31 6.32
C THR A 61 14.67 15.94 4.84
N GLU A 62 15.03 14.72 4.52
CA GLU A 62 14.81 14.16 3.19
C GLU A 62 13.55 13.28 3.29
N SER A 63 12.54 13.60 2.51
CA SER A 63 11.37 12.75 2.35
C SER A 63 11.66 11.78 1.21
N ALA A 64 11.66 10.49 1.51
CA ALA A 64 11.77 9.44 0.52
C ALA A 64 10.42 8.73 0.43
N ASP A 65 9.86 8.64 -0.76
CA ASP A 65 8.72 7.79 -1.03
C ASP A 65 9.19 6.34 -1.13
N ALA A 66 8.79 5.51 -0.18
CA ALA A 66 9.08 4.09 -0.18
C ALA A 66 7.79 3.30 -0.42
N GLN A 67 7.81 2.42 -1.39
CA GLN A 67 6.77 1.42 -1.57
C GLN A 67 7.17 0.14 -0.83
N ILE A 68 6.39 -0.23 0.17
CA ILE A 68 6.53 -1.52 0.83
C ILE A 68 5.87 -2.55 -0.09
N LYS A 69 6.69 -3.39 -0.71
CA LYS A 69 6.21 -4.57 -1.46
C LYS A 69 6.53 -5.81 -0.66
N PRO A 70 5.61 -6.77 -0.56
CA PRO A 70 5.94 -8.06 0.05
C PRO A 70 7.05 -8.73 -0.75
N THR A 71 8.03 -9.29 -0.06
CA THR A 71 9.20 -9.95 -0.69
C THR A 71 8.81 -11.21 -1.45
N ALA A 72 7.78 -11.90 -0.99
CA ALA A 72 7.18 -13.07 -1.61
C ALA A 72 5.67 -13.08 -1.27
N PRO A 73 4.80 -12.54 -2.13
CA PRO A 73 3.37 -12.71 -1.94
C PRO A 73 3.02 -14.18 -2.18
N GLU A 74 2.59 -14.87 -1.14
CA GLU A 74 2.07 -16.22 -1.27
C GLU A 74 0.57 -16.17 -1.53
N VAL A 75 0.17 -16.78 -2.65
CA VAL A 75 -1.25 -16.92 -2.98
C VAL A 75 -1.71 -18.28 -2.45
N VAL A 76 -2.51 -18.25 -1.41
CA VAL A 76 -3.14 -19.44 -0.87
C VAL A 76 -4.37 -19.75 -1.71
N ALA A 77 -4.30 -20.82 -2.51
CA ALA A 77 -5.43 -21.37 -3.24
C ALA A 77 -5.86 -22.67 -2.56
N PRO A 78 -6.86 -22.66 -1.68
CA PRO A 78 -7.31 -23.89 -1.03
C PRO A 78 -7.89 -24.84 -2.08
N ALA A 79 -7.45 -26.11 -2.02
CA ALA A 79 -7.99 -27.14 -2.89
C ALA A 79 -9.47 -27.42 -2.51
N PRO A 80 -10.35 -27.65 -3.51
CA PRO A 80 -11.72 -28.03 -3.21
C PRO A 80 -11.74 -29.37 -2.46
N PRO A 81 -12.58 -29.51 -1.45
CA PRO A 81 -12.71 -30.77 -0.72
C PRO A 81 -13.24 -31.85 -1.66
N GLY A 82 -12.60 -33.03 -1.60
CA GLY A 82 -13.18 -34.25 -2.14
C GLY A 82 -13.05 -34.51 -3.63
N GLY A 83 -12.05 -33.97 -4.35
CA GLY A 83 -11.70 -34.41 -5.71
C GLY A 83 -12.81 -34.35 -6.79
N GLY A 84 -14.00 -33.90 -6.45
CA GLY A 84 -15.14 -33.70 -7.35
C GLY A 84 -15.21 -32.27 -7.87
N ALA A 85 -15.83 -32.09 -9.05
CA ALA A 85 -15.98 -30.79 -9.73
C ALA A 85 -16.95 -29.81 -9.07
N GLU A 86 -17.24 -29.94 -7.77
CA GLU A 86 -18.03 -28.94 -7.04
C GLU A 86 -17.20 -27.68 -6.82
N LYS A 87 -17.82 -26.55 -7.09
CA LYS A 87 -17.19 -25.23 -6.89
C LYS A 87 -16.75 -25.10 -5.43
N ALA A 88 -15.45 -24.82 -5.24
CA ALA A 88 -14.95 -24.44 -3.93
C ALA A 88 -15.60 -23.12 -3.50
N VAL A 89 -16.48 -23.16 -2.51
CA VAL A 89 -17.17 -21.99 -1.95
C VAL A 89 -16.50 -21.61 -0.66
N VAL A 90 -15.97 -20.38 -0.58
CA VAL A 90 -15.49 -19.82 0.69
C VAL A 90 -16.70 -19.58 1.58
N SER A 91 -16.80 -20.32 2.69
CA SER A 91 -17.91 -20.24 3.64
C SER A 91 -17.63 -19.28 4.81
N ALA A 92 -16.35 -19.04 5.14
CA ALA A 92 -15.94 -18.07 6.15
C ALA A 92 -14.53 -17.54 5.88
N ILE A 93 -14.23 -16.33 6.37
CA ILE A 93 -12.89 -15.73 6.35
C ILE A 93 -12.58 -15.33 7.80
N HIS A 94 -11.46 -15.80 8.34
CA HIS A 94 -11.07 -15.60 9.74
C HIS A 94 -9.94 -14.58 9.93
N VAL A 95 -9.39 -14.05 8.86
CA VAL A 95 -8.30 -13.07 8.89
C VAL A 95 -8.75 -11.71 8.34
N SER A 96 -8.17 -10.65 8.87
CA SER A 96 -8.41 -9.28 8.42
C SER A 96 -7.21 -8.74 7.66
N VAL A 97 -7.45 -7.77 6.79
CA VAL A 97 -6.36 -7.06 6.10
C VAL A 97 -5.44 -6.38 7.11
N GLY A 98 -4.14 -6.62 7.01
CA GLY A 98 -3.13 -6.14 7.97
C GLY A 98 -3.06 -6.92 9.27
N GLY A 99 -3.86 -7.96 9.45
CA GLY A 99 -3.83 -8.85 10.60
C GLY A 99 -2.57 -9.73 10.60
N LYS A 100 -2.12 -10.14 11.79
CA LYS A 100 -1.06 -11.13 11.93
C LYS A 100 -1.61 -12.53 11.74
N VAL A 101 -0.86 -13.34 11.03
CA VAL A 101 -1.15 -14.76 10.83
C VAL A 101 -0.11 -15.58 11.60
N GLU A 102 -0.59 -16.42 12.50
CA GLU A 102 0.26 -17.30 13.32
C GLU A 102 0.05 -18.77 12.93
N ALA A 103 1.01 -19.60 13.28
CA ALA A 103 0.89 -21.04 13.09
C ALA A 103 -0.36 -21.61 13.78
N GLY A 104 -1.09 -22.47 13.09
CA GLY A 104 -2.35 -23.04 13.57
C GLY A 104 -3.57 -22.14 13.42
N THR A 105 -3.44 -20.94 12.83
CA THR A 105 -4.59 -20.08 12.53
C THR A 105 -5.36 -20.63 11.32
N SER A 106 -6.70 -20.65 11.40
CA SER A 106 -7.54 -20.85 10.21
C SER A 106 -7.61 -19.54 9.43
N LEU A 107 -7.27 -19.56 8.15
CA LEU A 107 -7.37 -18.39 7.26
C LEU A 107 -8.78 -18.24 6.71
N VAL A 108 -9.26 -19.31 6.13
CA VAL A 108 -10.57 -19.37 5.45
C VAL A 108 -11.17 -20.75 5.63
N ASP A 109 -12.48 -20.81 5.57
CA ASP A 109 -13.19 -22.06 5.45
C ASP A 109 -13.72 -22.22 4.03
N VAL A 110 -13.46 -23.36 3.42
CA VAL A 110 -13.94 -23.74 2.10
C VAL A 110 -14.92 -24.88 2.26
N ALA A 111 -16.16 -24.69 1.87
CA ALA A 111 -17.23 -25.64 2.06
C ALA A 111 -17.34 -26.17 3.51
N GLY A 112 -17.16 -25.27 4.49
CA GLY A 112 -17.18 -25.60 5.91
C GLY A 112 -15.91 -26.27 6.45
N ARG A 113 -14.84 -26.38 5.66
CA ARG A 113 -13.56 -26.97 6.06
C ARG A 113 -12.50 -25.89 6.25
N PRO A 114 -11.79 -25.88 7.38
CA PRO A 114 -10.78 -24.88 7.67
C PRO A 114 -9.51 -25.09 6.84
N THR A 115 -8.88 -24.00 6.42
CA THR A 115 -7.54 -23.98 5.86
C THR A 115 -6.60 -23.42 6.90
N PHE A 116 -5.79 -24.27 7.54
CA PHE A 116 -4.84 -23.89 8.59
C PHE A 116 -3.49 -23.47 8.01
N VAL A 117 -2.86 -22.49 8.66
CA VAL A 117 -1.46 -22.15 8.43
C VAL A 117 -0.59 -23.06 9.29
N LEU A 118 0.28 -23.82 8.66
CA LEU A 118 1.24 -24.66 9.34
C LEU A 118 2.67 -24.25 8.93
N PRO A 119 3.63 -24.22 9.85
CA PRO A 119 5.02 -23.93 9.50
C PRO A 119 5.61 -25.05 8.66
N GLY A 120 6.37 -24.68 7.62
CA GLY A 120 7.07 -25.61 6.75
C GLY A 120 7.36 -25.02 5.38
N ASP A 121 8.29 -25.64 4.65
CA ASP A 121 8.78 -25.16 3.37
C ASP A 121 8.06 -25.82 2.17
N LEU A 122 7.37 -26.95 2.42
CA LEU A 122 6.66 -27.69 1.39
C LEU A 122 5.20 -27.27 1.34
N ALA A 123 4.74 -26.87 0.17
CA ALA A 123 3.32 -26.66 -0.06
C ALA A 123 2.56 -28.01 0.02
N ALA A 124 1.34 -27.99 0.52
CA ALA A 124 0.46 -29.15 0.52
C ALA A 124 0.12 -29.52 -0.94
N TYR A 125 0.50 -30.71 -1.38
CA TYR A 125 0.31 -31.16 -2.76
C TYR A 125 -0.51 -32.45 -2.86
N ARG A 126 -0.79 -33.11 -1.73
CA ARG A 126 -1.60 -34.32 -1.68
C ARG A 126 -2.38 -34.44 -0.36
N THR A 127 -3.39 -35.27 -0.37
CA THR A 127 -4.09 -35.66 0.87
C THR A 127 -3.20 -36.55 1.71
N LEU A 128 -3.09 -36.25 3.02
CA LEU A 128 -2.32 -37.03 3.96
C LEU A 128 -3.28 -37.90 4.78
N GLY A 129 -2.88 -39.16 5.01
CA GLY A 129 -3.68 -40.12 5.74
C GLY A 129 -2.86 -41.24 6.35
N PRO A 130 -3.53 -42.15 7.09
CA PRO A 130 -2.88 -43.25 7.80
C PRO A 130 -1.94 -44.07 6.92
N ALA A 131 -0.83 -44.52 7.49
CA ALA A 131 0.25 -45.31 6.88
C ALA A 131 1.03 -44.59 5.77
N MET A 132 0.74 -43.35 5.43
CA MET A 132 1.54 -42.57 4.50
C MET A 132 2.87 -42.16 5.09
N THR A 133 3.89 -42.10 4.22
CA THR A 133 5.23 -41.63 4.56
C THR A 133 5.67 -40.56 3.57
N GLY A 134 6.63 -39.72 3.97
CA GLY A 134 7.21 -38.73 3.07
C GLY A 134 7.62 -37.45 3.81
N PRO A 135 8.32 -36.54 3.10
CA PRO A 135 8.76 -35.27 3.67
C PRO A 135 7.59 -34.38 4.11
N ASP A 136 6.46 -34.47 3.45
CA ASP A 136 5.21 -33.77 3.79
C ASP A 136 4.61 -34.29 5.11
N VAL A 137 4.66 -35.61 5.38
CA VAL A 137 4.26 -36.19 6.67
C VAL A 137 5.19 -35.72 7.76
N THR A 138 6.51 -35.76 7.53
CA THR A 138 7.51 -35.29 8.48
C THR A 138 7.33 -33.81 8.79
N GLN A 139 7.04 -32.97 7.77
CA GLN A 139 6.75 -31.56 7.95
C GLN A 139 5.47 -31.34 8.78
N LEU A 140 4.40 -32.07 8.49
CA LEU A 140 3.16 -32.02 9.27
C LEU A 140 3.42 -32.33 10.75
N GLN A 141 4.17 -33.41 11.02
CA GLN A 141 4.53 -33.81 12.38
C GLN A 141 5.36 -32.74 13.11
N ALA A 142 6.33 -32.13 12.41
CA ALA A 142 7.12 -31.02 12.94
C ALA A 142 6.26 -29.79 13.25
N ALA A 143 5.35 -29.44 12.34
CA ALA A 143 4.40 -28.36 12.54
C ALA A 143 3.46 -28.60 13.74
N LEU A 144 2.93 -29.80 13.87
CA LEU A 144 2.07 -30.17 15.01
C LEU A 144 2.83 -30.14 16.32
N ARG A 145 4.11 -30.58 16.35
CA ARG A 145 4.97 -30.45 17.57
C ARG A 145 5.19 -28.98 17.93
N THR A 146 5.43 -28.13 16.93
CA THR A 146 5.58 -26.66 17.17
C THR A 146 4.31 -26.07 17.77
N LEU A 147 3.14 -26.61 17.43
CA LEU A 147 1.86 -26.22 18.01
C LEU A 147 1.60 -26.85 19.38
N GLY A 148 2.49 -27.69 19.89
CA GLY A 148 2.41 -28.30 21.21
C GLY A 148 1.77 -29.69 21.25
N TYR A 149 1.43 -30.28 20.11
CA TYR A 149 0.90 -31.64 20.06
C TYR A 149 1.99 -32.68 20.25
N LYS A 150 1.69 -33.74 20.99
CA LYS A 150 2.64 -34.79 21.29
C LYS A 150 2.73 -35.80 20.15
N ILE A 151 3.84 -35.78 19.43
CA ILE A 151 4.17 -36.74 18.38
C ILE A 151 5.58 -37.26 18.68
N PRO A 152 5.81 -38.57 18.74
CA PRO A 152 7.15 -39.15 18.91
C PRO A 152 8.11 -38.65 17.83
N ASP A 153 9.38 -38.39 18.20
CA ASP A 153 10.38 -37.83 17.29
C ASP A 153 10.80 -38.82 16.19
N ASP A 154 10.67 -40.10 16.42
CA ASP A 154 10.97 -41.19 15.51
C ASP A 154 9.83 -41.55 14.58
N GLU A 155 8.65 -40.98 14.79
CA GLU A 155 7.49 -41.20 13.90
C GLU A 155 7.70 -40.49 12.59
N LYS A 156 7.92 -41.26 11.51
CA LYS A 156 8.07 -40.80 10.11
C LYS A 156 6.88 -41.18 9.23
N THR A 157 5.99 -41.98 9.79
CA THR A 157 4.78 -42.46 9.14
C THR A 157 3.59 -41.75 9.78
N PHE A 158 2.59 -41.43 8.98
CA PHE A 158 1.31 -40.94 9.50
C PHE A 158 0.64 -42.03 10.34
N GLY A 159 1.05 -42.10 11.60
CA GLY A 159 0.59 -43.11 12.55
C GLY A 159 -0.57 -42.64 13.40
N ALA A 160 -0.83 -43.41 14.47
CA ALA A 160 -1.92 -43.11 15.41
C ALA A 160 -1.71 -41.79 16.13
N ALA A 161 -0.48 -41.46 16.57
CA ALA A 161 -0.17 -40.22 17.26
C ALA A 161 -0.35 -39.02 16.35
N THR A 162 0.10 -39.10 15.08
CA THR A 162 -0.13 -38.05 14.08
C THR A 162 -1.63 -37.83 13.84
N LYS A 163 -2.41 -38.91 13.70
CA LYS A 163 -3.88 -38.84 13.55
C LYS A 163 -4.54 -38.16 14.74
N GLU A 164 -4.15 -38.53 15.96
CA GLU A 164 -4.66 -37.95 17.19
C GLU A 164 -4.33 -36.45 17.28
N ALA A 165 -3.09 -36.07 16.96
CA ALA A 165 -2.66 -34.69 16.94
C ALA A 165 -3.42 -33.83 15.89
N VAL A 166 -3.69 -34.36 14.69
CA VAL A 166 -4.52 -33.69 13.71
C VAL A 166 -5.95 -33.53 14.21
N ASN A 167 -6.55 -34.59 14.78
CA ASN A 167 -7.88 -34.49 15.36
C ASN A 167 -7.96 -33.45 16.49
N ALA A 168 -6.92 -33.39 17.33
CA ALA A 168 -6.83 -32.40 18.40
C ALA A 168 -6.74 -30.98 17.86
N LEU A 169 -5.91 -30.74 16.83
CA LEU A 169 -5.82 -29.43 16.15
C LEU A 169 -7.20 -28.97 15.64
N TYR A 170 -7.94 -29.86 14.96
CA TYR A 170 -9.28 -29.51 14.49
C TYR A 170 -10.24 -29.23 15.64
N THR A 171 -10.24 -30.08 16.65
CA THR A 171 -11.14 -29.96 17.83
C THR A 171 -10.87 -28.68 18.60
N ASP A 172 -9.59 -28.36 18.85
CA ASP A 172 -9.16 -27.15 19.58
C ASP A 172 -9.57 -25.86 18.84
N ARG A 173 -9.78 -25.96 17.53
CA ARG A 173 -10.24 -24.85 16.68
C ARG A 173 -11.75 -24.89 16.39
N GLY A 174 -12.49 -25.82 17.01
CA GLY A 174 -13.95 -25.93 16.90
C GLY A 174 -14.44 -26.68 15.65
N TYR A 175 -13.54 -27.42 14.98
CA TYR A 175 -13.87 -28.19 13.78
C TYR A 175 -13.86 -29.69 14.05
N LYS A 176 -14.48 -30.45 13.15
CA LYS A 176 -14.33 -31.90 13.09
C LYS A 176 -13.27 -32.27 12.07
N ALA A 177 -12.28 -33.08 12.46
CA ALA A 177 -11.35 -33.63 11.50
C ALA A 177 -12.07 -34.59 10.55
N THR A 178 -11.92 -34.38 9.26
CA THR A 178 -12.43 -35.32 8.23
C THR A 178 -11.46 -36.48 8.12
N ARG A 179 -11.95 -37.69 8.19
CA ARG A 179 -11.12 -38.88 8.01
C ARG A 179 -11.02 -39.19 6.53
N VAL A 180 -9.87 -39.76 6.11
CA VAL A 180 -9.75 -40.39 4.81
C VAL A 180 -10.80 -41.52 4.73
N GLY A 181 -11.69 -41.46 3.77
CA GLY A 181 -12.83 -42.38 3.67
C GLY A 181 -14.17 -41.89 4.24
N ASP A 182 -14.19 -40.87 5.09
CA ASP A 182 -15.44 -40.29 5.59
C ASP A 182 -16.29 -39.71 4.41
N GLU A 183 -15.63 -39.21 3.38
CA GLU A 183 -16.32 -38.68 2.18
C GLU A 183 -16.98 -39.78 1.36
N GLU A 184 -16.32 -40.92 1.22
CA GLU A 184 -16.88 -42.09 0.57
C GLU A 184 -18.01 -42.66 1.38
N ALA A 185 -17.85 -42.70 2.72
CA ALA A 185 -18.91 -43.13 3.65
C ALA A 185 -20.11 -42.17 3.64
N ASP A 186 -19.87 -40.85 3.63
CA ASP A 186 -20.94 -39.85 3.52
C ASP A 186 -21.64 -39.89 2.16
N ALA A 187 -20.89 -40.09 1.07
CA ALA A 187 -21.43 -40.25 -0.26
C ALA A 187 -22.28 -41.53 -0.35
N ALA A 188 -21.81 -42.63 0.21
CA ALA A 188 -22.57 -43.89 0.29
C ALA A 188 -23.83 -43.74 1.11
N ALA A 189 -23.77 -43.11 2.28
CA ALA A 189 -24.91 -42.83 3.14
C ALA A 189 -25.97 -41.93 2.46
N LYS A 190 -25.51 -40.90 1.73
CA LYS A 190 -26.39 -40.03 0.93
C LYS A 190 -27.04 -40.79 -0.21
N ALA A 191 -26.28 -41.65 -0.91
CA ALA A 191 -26.83 -42.49 -1.97
C ALA A 191 -27.86 -43.51 -1.47
N GLU A 192 -27.62 -44.14 -0.31
CA GLU A 192 -28.54 -45.05 0.33
C GLU A 192 -29.83 -44.34 0.76
N THR A 193 -29.69 -43.13 1.34
CA THR A 193 -30.83 -42.31 1.72
C THR A 193 -31.66 -41.91 0.49
N ALA A 194 -31.02 -41.53 -0.60
CA ALA A 194 -31.68 -41.20 -1.86
C ALA A 194 -32.41 -42.41 -2.47
N ALA A 195 -31.76 -43.59 -2.47
CA ALA A 195 -32.36 -44.82 -2.93
C ALA A 195 -33.56 -45.23 -2.08
N SER A 196 -33.47 -45.12 -0.76
CA SER A 196 -34.58 -45.41 0.17
C SER A 196 -35.77 -44.47 -0.07
N ARG A 197 -35.54 -43.18 -0.32
CA ARG A 197 -36.57 -42.23 -0.68
C ARG A 197 -37.25 -42.56 -2.01
N ALA A 198 -36.46 -42.93 -3.02
CA ALA A 198 -36.97 -43.32 -4.32
C ALA A 198 -37.85 -44.57 -4.24
N VAL A 199 -37.46 -45.56 -3.44
CA VAL A 199 -38.26 -46.77 -3.17
C VAL A 199 -39.57 -46.45 -2.44
N GLN A 200 -39.54 -45.54 -1.49
CA GLN A 200 -40.74 -45.08 -0.80
C GLN A 200 -41.71 -44.35 -1.74
N GLN A 201 -41.17 -43.49 -2.62
CA GLN A 201 -41.98 -42.76 -3.62
C GLN A 201 -42.58 -43.71 -4.68
N ALA A 202 -41.90 -44.80 -5.01
CA ALA A 202 -42.41 -45.78 -5.97
C ALA A 202 -43.49 -46.74 -5.40
N LYS A 203 -43.70 -46.72 -4.09
CA LYS A 203 -44.71 -47.54 -3.39
C LYS A 203 -46.04 -46.81 -3.14
N VAL A 204 -46.12 -45.55 -3.51
CA VAL A 204 -47.33 -44.73 -3.46
C VAL A 204 -47.96 -44.69 -4.83
#